data_f1620bfa90942588100ad1d5d45e614e
#
_entry.id   f1620bfa90942588100ad1d5d45e614e
#
_cell.length_a   1.000
_cell.length_b   1.000
_cell.length_c   1.000
_cell.angle_alpha   90.00
_cell.angle_beta   90.00
_cell.angle_gamma   90.00
#
_symmetry.space_group_name_H-M   'P 1'
#
loop_
_entity.id
_entity.type
_entity.pdbx_description
1 polymer ?
#
loop_
_entity_poly.entity_id
_entity_poly.type
_entity_poly.pdbx_seq_one_letter_code
_entity_poly.pdbx_strand_id
1 'polypeptide(L)'
;MPCVVITGITGKSGQFLLKRLIAEKANLKDYQFILLCRPQNVKSKNPAGYQLLKDAMVCKELNIRIEEADLTCPKALDAFFQSCHADMLLHIASVKLSWNIVPEALKHGVDNLILVHTTGIYSKYKAAGEEYRQIEAKIHQLVAEYKEQGRRIAMTILRPTMIYGDLADKNISVFIRMVDKLRIFPTVNGARYDLQPVWCKDLGYAFYEVMTKWQVTRNKEYILSGGAPIQLREIFLEIAKQLGVKNTFISCPFWLACFGAWCIYLATLGKIDFREKVQRLVEPRAYGHEAAAKDFGYAPAPFAIGIREEIEMYKAEKR
;
A
#
# COMPACT_ATOMS: atom_id res chain seq x y z
N MET A 1 -3.89 23.70 16.18
CA MET A 1 -4.39 22.31 16.03
C MET A 1 -4.10 21.88 14.60
N PRO A 2 -3.12 20.99 14.36
CA PRO A 2 -2.77 20.60 13.01
C PRO A 2 -3.93 19.88 12.32
N CYS A 3 -4.27 20.32 11.11
CA CYS A 3 -5.29 19.72 10.27
C CYS A 3 -4.64 18.79 9.25
N VAL A 4 -5.00 17.51 9.28
CA VAL A 4 -4.45 16.47 8.43
C VAL A 4 -5.51 15.96 7.46
N VAL A 5 -5.28 16.14 6.17
CA VAL A 5 -6.09 15.51 5.11
C VAL A 5 -5.55 14.11 4.84
N ILE A 6 -6.41 13.10 4.92
CA ILE A 6 -6.04 11.71 4.68
C ILE A 6 -6.83 11.15 3.52
N THR A 7 -6.16 10.60 2.52
CA THR A 7 -6.79 9.89 1.41
C THR A 7 -6.52 8.39 1.47
N GLY A 8 -7.42 7.59 0.91
CA GLY A 8 -7.27 6.13 0.89
C GLY A 8 -7.53 5.44 2.24
N ILE A 9 -8.17 6.13 3.17
CA ILE A 9 -8.45 5.64 4.52
C ILE A 9 -9.33 4.37 4.54
N THR A 10 -10.21 4.20 3.56
CA THR A 10 -11.05 2.99 3.40
C THR A 10 -10.32 1.83 2.71
N GLY A 11 -9.08 2.06 2.26
CA GLY A 11 -8.27 1.06 1.59
C GLY A 11 -7.67 0.04 2.57
N LYS A 12 -6.91 -0.93 2.01
CA LYS A 12 -6.29 -2.06 2.74
C LYS A 12 -5.55 -1.64 4.02
N SER A 13 -4.57 -0.77 3.89
CA SER A 13 -3.76 -0.28 5.01
C SER A 13 -4.39 0.94 5.69
N GLY A 14 -5.18 1.75 4.97
CA GLY A 14 -5.87 2.91 5.52
C GLY A 14 -6.85 2.55 6.65
N GLN A 15 -7.59 1.45 6.51
CA GLN A 15 -8.50 0.98 7.57
C GLN A 15 -7.76 0.66 8.88
N PHE A 16 -6.53 0.19 8.82
CA PHE A 16 -5.73 -0.07 10.02
C PHE A 16 -5.17 1.22 10.63
N LEU A 17 -4.85 2.23 9.80
CA LEU A 17 -4.59 3.57 10.31
C LEU A 17 -5.83 4.10 11.06
N LEU A 18 -7.04 3.97 10.47
CA LEU A 18 -8.26 4.45 11.13
C LEU A 18 -8.53 3.74 12.46
N LYS A 19 -8.32 2.40 12.52
CA LYS A 19 -8.37 1.65 13.78
C LYS A 19 -7.36 2.17 14.80
N ARG A 20 -6.15 2.52 14.36
CA ARG A 20 -5.12 3.07 15.24
C ARG A 20 -5.48 4.47 15.72
N LEU A 21 -6.02 5.35 14.86
CA LEU A 21 -6.48 6.67 15.27
C LEU A 21 -7.56 6.56 16.37
N ILE A 22 -8.52 5.64 16.21
CA ILE A 22 -9.56 5.39 17.21
C ILE A 22 -8.96 4.88 18.54
N ALA A 23 -8.00 3.95 18.46
CA ALA A 23 -7.35 3.40 19.64
C ALA A 23 -6.50 4.44 20.40
N GLU A 24 -5.86 5.34 19.68
CA GLU A 24 -4.97 6.39 20.23
C GLU A 24 -5.66 7.76 20.40
N LYS A 25 -6.97 7.81 20.38
CA LYS A 25 -7.76 9.04 20.43
C LYS A 25 -7.35 10.02 21.54
N ALA A 26 -6.94 9.50 22.70
CA ALA A 26 -6.50 10.32 23.83
C ALA A 26 -5.25 11.17 23.50
N ASN A 27 -4.37 10.66 22.61
CA ASN A 27 -3.13 11.30 22.18
C ASN A 27 -3.34 12.24 20.98
N LEU A 28 -4.56 12.28 20.41
CA LEU A 28 -4.88 12.99 19.16
C LEU A 28 -5.86 14.15 19.34
N LYS A 29 -6.12 14.58 20.59
CA LYS A 29 -7.08 15.66 20.90
C LYS A 29 -6.73 17.00 20.22
N ASP A 30 -5.46 17.22 19.97
CA ASP A 30 -4.95 18.42 19.30
C ASP A 30 -4.88 18.29 17.77
N TYR A 31 -5.40 17.21 17.19
CA TYR A 31 -5.45 17.01 15.76
C TYR A 31 -6.87 17.16 15.22
N GLN A 32 -6.98 17.69 14.01
CA GLN A 32 -8.17 17.60 13.18
C GLN A 32 -7.88 16.71 11.97
N PHE A 33 -8.76 15.77 11.67
CA PHE A 33 -8.63 14.89 10.53
C PHE A 33 -9.74 15.12 9.51
N ILE A 34 -9.37 15.34 8.26
CA ILE A 34 -10.29 15.36 7.13
C ILE A 34 -10.05 14.10 6.32
N LEU A 35 -11.00 13.17 6.37
CA LEU A 35 -10.91 11.90 5.65
C LEU A 35 -11.54 12.08 4.27
N LEU A 36 -10.70 12.23 3.25
CA LEU A 36 -11.16 12.44 1.88
C LEU A 36 -11.48 11.09 1.23
N CYS A 37 -12.75 10.84 1.00
CA CYS A 37 -13.29 9.60 0.49
C CYS A 37 -13.85 9.77 -0.93
N ARG A 38 -14.06 8.66 -1.63
CA ARG A 38 -14.78 8.69 -2.89
C ARG A 38 -16.26 9.01 -2.64
N PRO A 39 -16.92 9.71 -3.59
CA PRO A 39 -18.36 9.89 -3.53
C PRO A 39 -19.12 8.57 -3.36
N GLN A 40 -20.18 8.58 -2.55
CA GLN A 40 -20.93 7.36 -2.20
C GLN A 40 -21.63 6.68 -3.38
N ASN A 41 -21.89 7.42 -4.49
CA ASN A 41 -22.41 6.87 -5.73
C ASN A 41 -21.43 5.95 -6.47
N VAL A 42 -20.13 5.99 -6.12
CA VAL A 42 -19.12 5.08 -6.66
C VAL A 42 -19.11 3.81 -5.82
N LYS A 43 -19.43 2.65 -6.43
CA LYS A 43 -19.42 1.35 -5.76
C LYS A 43 -18.12 1.14 -4.97
N SER A 44 -18.24 1.06 -3.64
CA SER A 44 -17.11 0.79 -2.77
C SER A 44 -16.59 -0.62 -2.99
N LYS A 45 -15.26 -0.74 -3.16
CA LYS A 45 -14.59 -2.04 -3.20
C LYS A 45 -14.30 -2.61 -1.81
N ASN A 46 -14.54 -1.83 -0.75
CA ASN A 46 -14.29 -2.25 0.64
C ASN A 46 -15.42 -1.78 1.57
N PRO A 47 -16.52 -2.54 1.67
CA PRO A 47 -17.65 -2.21 2.57
C PRO A 47 -17.23 -2.12 4.05
N ALA A 48 -16.30 -2.98 4.49
CA ALA A 48 -15.81 -2.98 5.87
C ALA A 48 -15.10 -1.66 6.23
N GLY A 49 -14.32 -1.10 5.30
CA GLY A 49 -13.68 0.21 5.48
C GLY A 49 -14.68 1.35 5.63
N TYR A 50 -15.80 1.29 4.92
CA TYR A 50 -16.86 2.29 5.07
C TYR A 50 -17.66 2.13 6.37
N GLN A 51 -17.88 0.90 6.85
CA GLN A 51 -18.48 0.70 8.16
C GLN A 51 -17.59 1.27 9.27
N LEU A 52 -16.30 1.02 9.20
CA LEU A 52 -15.33 1.56 10.16
C LEU A 52 -15.29 3.11 10.15
N LEU A 53 -15.51 3.76 9.00
CA LEU A 53 -15.65 5.21 8.93
C LEU A 53 -16.86 5.71 9.74
N LYS A 54 -18.00 5.03 9.63
CA LYS A 54 -19.21 5.38 10.42
C LYS A 54 -18.94 5.23 11.91
N ASP A 55 -18.25 4.15 12.29
CA ASP A 55 -17.88 3.90 13.68
C ASP A 55 -16.94 4.99 14.22
N ALA A 56 -15.99 5.46 13.39
CA ALA A 56 -15.09 6.55 13.74
C ALA A 56 -15.79 7.89 13.93
N MET A 57 -16.84 8.19 13.16
CA MET A 57 -17.63 9.42 13.30
C MET A 57 -18.38 9.49 14.64
N VAL A 58 -18.73 8.37 15.24
CA VAL A 58 -19.39 8.31 16.55
C VAL A 58 -18.39 8.55 17.69
N CYS A 59 -17.10 8.47 17.42
CA CYS A 59 -16.05 8.70 18.41
C CYS A 59 -15.87 10.20 18.68
N LYS A 60 -16.62 10.73 19.66
CA LYS A 60 -16.63 12.16 20.05
C LYS A 60 -15.26 12.72 20.48
N GLU A 61 -14.30 11.86 20.79
CA GLU A 61 -12.97 12.26 21.26
C GLU A 61 -11.99 12.54 20.10
N LEU A 62 -12.36 12.15 18.86
CA LEU A 62 -11.60 12.46 17.67
C LEU A 62 -12.31 13.54 16.85
N ASN A 63 -11.57 14.59 16.49
CA ASN A 63 -12.08 15.59 15.57
C ASN A 63 -11.91 15.10 14.13
N ILE A 64 -12.88 14.31 13.66
CA ILE A 64 -12.90 13.74 12.31
C ILE A 64 -14.02 14.36 11.50
N ARG A 65 -13.70 14.83 10.30
CA ARG A 65 -14.64 15.24 9.26
C ARG A 65 -14.45 14.35 8.04
N ILE A 66 -15.52 13.85 7.45
CA ILE A 66 -15.49 13.11 6.20
C ILE A 66 -15.92 14.05 5.09
N GLU A 67 -15.12 14.09 4.04
CA GLU A 67 -15.40 14.85 2.81
C GLU A 67 -15.36 13.93 1.59
N GLU A 68 -16.15 14.23 0.60
CA GLU A 68 -16.21 13.46 -0.63
C GLU A 68 -15.55 14.22 -1.79
N ALA A 69 -14.54 13.61 -2.41
CA ALA A 69 -14.01 14.09 -3.68
C ALA A 69 -13.48 12.93 -4.55
N ASP A 70 -13.60 13.07 -5.84
CA ASP A 70 -12.97 12.18 -6.79
C ASP A 70 -11.52 12.61 -7.04
N LEU A 71 -10.56 11.80 -6.58
CA LEU A 71 -9.13 12.04 -6.76
C LEU A 71 -8.69 12.02 -8.24
N THR A 72 -9.55 11.62 -9.16
CA THR A 72 -9.28 11.70 -10.61
C THR A 72 -9.72 13.03 -11.23
N CYS A 73 -10.39 13.89 -10.45
CA CYS A 73 -10.93 15.17 -10.91
C CYS A 73 -10.19 16.35 -10.25
N PRO A 74 -9.20 16.99 -10.92
CA PRO A 74 -8.45 18.12 -10.35
C PRO A 74 -9.35 19.28 -9.90
N LYS A 75 -10.44 19.57 -10.63
CA LYS A 75 -11.38 20.63 -10.24
C LYS A 75 -12.09 20.36 -8.92
N ALA A 76 -12.42 19.07 -8.64
CA ALA A 76 -13.01 18.69 -7.35
C ALA A 76 -12.01 18.83 -6.22
N LEU A 77 -10.74 18.51 -6.47
CA LEU A 77 -9.65 18.67 -5.50
C LEU A 77 -9.33 20.14 -5.24
N ASP A 78 -9.30 20.97 -6.28
CA ASP A 78 -9.13 22.43 -6.18
C ASP A 78 -10.23 23.04 -5.28
N ALA A 79 -11.50 22.75 -5.58
CA ALA A 79 -12.64 23.22 -4.77
C ALA A 79 -12.57 22.71 -3.31
N PHE A 80 -12.15 21.45 -3.11
CA PHE A 80 -11.98 20.87 -1.78
C PHE A 80 -10.91 21.62 -0.98
N PHE A 81 -9.69 21.79 -1.51
CA PHE A 81 -8.62 22.48 -0.79
C PHE A 81 -8.89 23.99 -0.63
N GLN A 82 -9.65 24.61 -1.54
CA GLN A 82 -10.12 26.00 -1.38
C GLN A 82 -11.08 26.13 -0.17
N SER A 83 -11.87 25.09 0.11
CA SER A 83 -12.88 25.10 1.19
C SER A 83 -12.32 24.74 2.57
N CYS A 84 -11.07 24.24 2.67
CA CYS A 84 -10.49 23.82 3.93
C CYS A 84 -9.04 24.32 4.07
N HIS A 85 -8.66 24.60 5.31
CA HIS A 85 -7.24 24.81 5.62
C HIS A 85 -6.66 23.49 6.10
N ALA A 86 -5.57 23.04 5.49
CA ALA A 86 -4.88 21.81 5.86
C ALA A 86 -3.38 22.06 6.04
N ASP A 87 -2.82 21.57 7.14
CA ASP A 87 -1.39 21.66 7.44
C ASP A 87 -0.59 20.51 6.84
N MET A 88 -1.25 19.37 6.65
CA MET A 88 -0.60 18.14 6.21
C MET A 88 -1.51 17.32 5.28
N LEU A 89 -0.91 16.71 4.26
CA LEU A 89 -1.53 15.69 3.43
C LEU A 89 -0.88 14.33 3.69
N LEU A 90 -1.66 13.34 4.14
CA LEU A 90 -1.28 11.92 4.15
C LEU A 90 -2.00 11.18 3.02
N HIS A 91 -1.28 10.95 1.93
CA HIS A 91 -1.82 10.34 0.73
C HIS A 91 -1.52 8.83 0.70
N ILE A 92 -2.49 7.99 1.11
CA ILE A 92 -2.39 6.52 1.13
C ILE A 92 -2.93 5.89 -0.16
N ALA A 93 -3.69 6.64 -0.93
CA ALA A 93 -4.25 6.16 -2.19
C ALA A 93 -3.14 5.82 -3.21
N SER A 94 -3.52 5.31 -4.37
CA SER A 94 -2.56 4.88 -5.40
C SER A 94 -1.57 5.98 -5.80
N VAL A 95 -0.29 5.62 -5.99
CA VAL A 95 0.77 6.49 -6.55
C VAL A 95 0.30 7.24 -7.80
N LYS A 96 -0.50 6.58 -8.66
CA LYS A 96 -1.03 7.21 -9.89
C LYS A 96 -1.89 8.44 -9.63
N LEU A 97 -2.48 8.54 -8.44
CA LEU A 97 -3.32 9.67 -8.02
C LEU A 97 -2.53 10.79 -7.33
N SER A 98 -1.26 10.54 -7.00
CA SER A 98 -0.42 11.53 -6.32
C SER A 98 -0.24 12.80 -7.18
N TRP A 99 -0.09 12.64 -8.51
CA TRP A 99 0.03 13.79 -9.42
C TRP A 99 -1.26 14.62 -9.55
N ASN A 100 -2.40 14.08 -9.18
CA ASN A 100 -3.66 14.83 -9.19
C ASN A 100 -3.83 15.65 -7.90
N ILE A 101 -3.48 15.08 -6.75
CA ILE A 101 -3.78 15.71 -5.46
C ILE A 101 -2.64 16.61 -4.95
N VAL A 102 -1.37 16.25 -5.19
CA VAL A 102 -0.23 17.01 -4.65
C VAL A 102 -0.17 18.43 -5.19
N PRO A 103 -0.34 18.69 -6.51
CA PRO A 103 -0.35 20.05 -7.03
C PRO A 103 -1.44 20.91 -6.40
N GLU A 104 -2.65 20.38 -6.24
CA GLU A 104 -3.76 21.13 -5.64
C GLU A 104 -3.52 21.39 -4.14
N ALA A 105 -3.00 20.41 -3.41
CA ALA A 105 -2.63 20.60 -2.01
C ALA A 105 -1.56 21.71 -1.85
N LEU A 106 -0.50 21.67 -2.67
CA LEU A 106 0.55 22.69 -2.64
C LEU A 106 0.02 24.07 -3.03
N LYS A 107 -0.83 24.18 -4.06
CA LYS A 107 -1.46 25.41 -4.51
C LYS A 107 -2.23 26.11 -3.38
N HIS A 108 -2.89 25.33 -2.51
CA HIS A 108 -3.68 25.81 -1.38
C HIS A 108 -2.93 25.83 -0.04
N GLY A 109 -1.60 25.81 -0.04
CA GLY A 109 -0.80 26.06 1.15
C GLY A 109 -0.47 24.85 2.01
N VAL A 110 -0.74 23.63 1.56
CA VAL A 110 -0.34 22.41 2.29
C VAL A 110 1.15 22.18 2.11
N ASP A 111 1.96 22.42 3.17
CA ASP A 111 3.42 22.35 3.10
C ASP A 111 4.02 21.04 3.63
N ASN A 112 3.23 20.19 4.27
CA ASN A 112 3.69 18.91 4.79
C ASN A 112 3.02 17.75 4.04
N LEU A 113 3.84 16.95 3.35
CA LEU A 113 3.39 15.87 2.49
C LEU A 113 3.93 14.53 2.98
N ILE A 114 3.04 13.56 3.24
CA ILE A 114 3.38 12.15 3.44
C ILE A 114 2.74 11.36 2.31
N LEU A 115 3.56 10.80 1.43
CA LEU A 115 3.11 10.10 0.22
C LEU A 115 3.41 8.61 0.34
N VAL A 116 2.38 7.77 0.29
CA VAL A 116 2.55 6.32 0.27
C VAL A 116 2.69 5.86 -1.17
N HIS A 117 3.89 5.59 -1.57
CA HIS A 117 4.26 5.13 -2.91
C HIS A 117 4.50 3.61 -2.94
N THR A 118 5.60 3.12 -3.51
CA THR A 118 5.85 1.68 -3.64
C THR A 118 7.33 1.37 -3.93
N THR A 119 7.85 0.26 -3.40
CA THR A 119 9.13 -0.31 -3.88
C THR A 119 9.07 -0.81 -5.33
N GLY A 120 7.87 -0.84 -5.93
CA GLY A 120 7.71 -1.22 -7.33
C GLY A 120 8.46 -0.36 -8.33
N ILE A 121 8.94 0.83 -7.95
CA ILE A 121 9.83 1.66 -8.77
C ILE A 121 11.20 1.02 -9.01
N TYR A 122 11.64 0.13 -8.12
CA TYR A 122 12.93 -0.56 -8.20
C TYR A 122 12.86 -1.83 -9.07
N SER A 123 11.67 -2.29 -9.44
CA SER A 123 11.50 -3.49 -10.27
C SER A 123 11.93 -3.23 -11.70
N LYS A 124 12.76 -4.14 -12.24
CA LYS A 124 13.22 -4.12 -13.65
C LYS A 124 12.12 -4.56 -14.61
N TYR A 125 11.19 -5.35 -14.14
CA TYR A 125 10.16 -6.01 -14.97
C TYR A 125 8.76 -5.42 -14.80
N LYS A 126 8.54 -4.51 -13.85
CA LYS A 126 7.22 -3.94 -13.62
C LYS A 126 6.92 -2.86 -14.66
N ALA A 127 5.99 -3.13 -15.56
CA ALA A 127 5.58 -2.18 -16.61
C ALA A 127 5.17 -0.81 -16.06
N ALA A 128 4.44 -0.78 -14.92
CA ALA A 128 4.09 0.47 -14.27
C ALA A 128 5.22 1.16 -13.50
N GLY A 129 6.42 0.55 -13.43
CA GLY A 129 7.55 1.14 -12.68
C GLY A 129 8.01 2.47 -13.27
N GLU A 130 8.04 2.57 -14.60
CA GLU A 130 8.41 3.81 -15.29
C GLU A 130 7.40 4.93 -15.06
N GLU A 131 6.11 4.63 -15.15
CA GLU A 131 5.05 5.59 -14.83
C GLU A 131 5.18 6.13 -13.39
N TYR A 132 5.51 5.26 -12.43
CA TYR A 132 5.70 5.68 -11.04
C TYR A 132 6.92 6.58 -10.88
N ARG A 133 8.06 6.28 -11.54
CA ARG A 133 9.24 7.15 -11.54
C ARG A 133 8.95 8.52 -12.11
N GLN A 134 8.20 8.59 -13.22
CA GLN A 134 7.81 9.84 -13.85
C GLN A 134 6.88 10.68 -12.96
N ILE A 135 5.93 10.05 -12.25
CA ILE A 135 5.07 10.74 -11.30
C ILE A 135 5.89 11.31 -10.15
N GLU A 136 6.80 10.53 -9.57
CA GLU A 136 7.67 11.00 -8.49
C GLU A 136 8.58 12.13 -8.95
N ALA A 137 9.20 12.01 -10.12
CA ALA A 137 10.05 13.06 -10.67
C ALA A 137 9.30 14.40 -10.83
N LYS A 138 8.07 14.36 -11.37
CA LYS A 138 7.22 15.56 -11.47
C LYS A 138 6.88 16.17 -10.11
N ILE A 139 6.59 15.33 -9.12
CA ILE A 139 6.30 15.81 -7.76
C ILE A 139 7.54 16.45 -7.14
N HIS A 140 8.71 15.82 -7.26
CA HIS A 140 9.97 16.38 -6.77
C HIS A 140 10.29 17.73 -7.42
N GLN A 141 10.12 17.83 -8.74
CA GLN A 141 10.30 19.08 -9.48
C GLN A 141 9.35 20.16 -8.96
N LEU A 142 8.07 19.87 -8.83
CA LEU A 142 7.08 20.81 -8.34
C LEU A 142 7.40 21.30 -6.91
N VAL A 143 7.80 20.37 -6.02
CA VAL A 143 8.22 20.71 -4.67
C VAL A 143 9.46 21.61 -4.68
N ALA A 144 10.42 21.38 -5.57
CA ALA A 144 11.61 22.22 -5.73
C ALA A 144 11.23 23.64 -6.20
N GLU A 145 10.36 23.77 -7.19
CA GLU A 145 9.86 25.06 -7.69
C GLU A 145 9.19 25.90 -6.58
N TYR A 146 8.36 25.30 -5.74
CA TYR A 146 7.76 25.99 -4.60
C TYR A 146 8.78 26.37 -3.53
N LYS A 147 9.82 25.54 -3.30
CA LYS A 147 10.92 25.85 -2.37
C LYS A 147 11.74 27.04 -2.86
N GLU A 148 12.00 27.14 -4.17
CA GLU A 148 12.69 28.28 -4.79
C GLU A 148 11.88 29.59 -4.63
N GLN A 149 10.55 29.49 -4.58
CA GLN A 149 9.66 30.60 -4.26
C GLN A 149 9.62 30.97 -2.76
N GLY A 150 10.45 30.32 -1.92
CA GLY A 150 10.56 30.61 -0.50
C GLY A 150 9.66 29.79 0.43
N ARG A 151 8.89 28.83 -0.09
CA ARG A 151 8.04 27.97 0.76
C ARG A 151 8.86 26.88 1.46
N ARG A 152 8.45 26.54 2.70
CA ARG A 152 9.14 25.53 3.52
C ARG A 152 8.43 24.17 3.41
N ILE A 153 8.39 23.62 2.22
CA ILE A 153 7.73 22.32 1.98
C ILE A 153 8.59 21.19 2.52
N ALA A 154 7.97 20.31 3.28
CA ALA A 154 8.56 19.05 3.74
C ALA A 154 7.79 17.86 3.13
N MET A 155 8.51 16.92 2.51
CA MET A 155 7.93 15.76 1.86
C MET A 155 8.58 14.48 2.35
N THR A 156 7.77 13.54 2.78
CA THR A 156 8.20 12.18 3.18
C THR A 156 7.54 11.15 2.27
N ILE A 157 8.34 10.21 1.77
CA ILE A 157 7.87 9.14 0.91
C ILE A 157 7.97 7.81 1.64
N LEU A 158 6.86 7.08 1.71
CA LEU A 158 6.77 5.73 2.27
C LEU A 158 6.66 4.72 1.15
N ARG A 159 7.53 3.71 1.15
CA ARG A 159 7.61 2.71 0.10
C ARG A 159 7.31 1.30 0.64
N PRO A 160 6.03 0.92 0.79
CA PRO A 160 5.70 -0.45 1.14
C PRO A 160 6.17 -1.42 0.07
N THR A 161 6.53 -2.62 0.51
CA THR A 161 6.80 -3.77 -0.35
C THR A 161 5.49 -4.41 -0.83
N MET A 162 5.42 -5.74 -0.96
CA MET A 162 4.22 -6.45 -1.38
C MET A 162 3.19 -6.46 -0.23
N ILE A 163 2.17 -5.64 -0.32
CA ILE A 163 1.13 -5.53 0.71
C ILE A 163 0.18 -6.73 0.65
N TYR A 164 -0.14 -7.32 1.82
CA TYR A 164 -1.08 -8.43 1.98
C TYR A 164 -1.93 -8.25 3.25
N GLY A 165 -2.94 -9.10 3.46
CA GLY A 165 -3.67 -9.23 4.73
C GLY A 165 -5.13 -8.80 4.70
N ASP A 166 -5.78 -8.68 3.51
CA ASP A 166 -7.20 -8.32 3.38
C ASP A 166 -7.95 -9.06 2.27
N LEU A 167 -7.37 -10.12 1.69
CA LEU A 167 -7.87 -10.91 0.55
C LEU A 167 -8.12 -10.13 -0.74
N ALA A 168 -8.05 -8.81 -0.72
CA ALA A 168 -8.25 -7.95 -1.89
C ALA A 168 -6.93 -7.61 -2.61
N ASP A 169 -5.78 -8.09 -2.11
CA ASP A 169 -4.51 -8.00 -2.81
C ASP A 169 -4.50 -8.93 -4.05
N LYS A 170 -3.55 -8.69 -4.95
CA LYS A 170 -3.41 -9.46 -6.19
C LYS A 170 -2.18 -10.38 -6.20
N ASN A 171 -1.62 -10.67 -5.02
CA ASN A 171 -0.41 -11.47 -4.85
C ASN A 171 -0.65 -12.59 -3.85
N ILE A 172 -0.59 -12.31 -2.55
CA ILE A 172 -0.71 -13.34 -1.50
C ILE A 172 -2.09 -14.00 -1.50
N SER A 173 -3.17 -13.24 -1.67
CA SER A 173 -4.52 -13.80 -1.80
C SER A 173 -4.66 -14.75 -3.00
N VAL A 174 -3.95 -14.48 -4.10
CA VAL A 174 -3.88 -15.38 -5.25
C VAL A 174 -3.10 -16.64 -4.89
N PHE A 175 -1.98 -16.51 -4.17
CA PHE A 175 -1.19 -17.65 -3.71
C PHE A 175 -1.99 -18.54 -2.76
N ILE A 176 -2.78 -18.00 -1.85
CA ILE A 176 -3.68 -18.75 -0.97
C ILE A 176 -4.64 -19.60 -1.81
N ARG A 177 -5.34 -18.96 -2.79
CA ARG A 177 -6.31 -19.67 -3.66
C ARG A 177 -5.64 -20.75 -4.53
N MET A 178 -4.42 -20.49 -5.00
CA MET A 178 -3.66 -21.45 -5.81
C MET A 178 -3.23 -22.65 -4.97
N VAL A 179 -2.64 -22.42 -3.79
CA VAL A 179 -2.17 -23.47 -2.87
C VAL A 179 -3.33 -24.35 -2.42
N ASP A 180 -4.50 -23.74 -2.15
CA ASP A 180 -5.69 -24.47 -1.74
C ASP A 180 -6.27 -25.36 -2.86
N LYS A 181 -6.21 -24.90 -4.12
CA LYS A 181 -6.82 -25.61 -5.26
C LYS A 181 -5.90 -26.65 -5.91
N LEU A 182 -4.60 -26.39 -5.96
CA LEU A 182 -3.64 -27.17 -6.71
C LEU A 182 -2.92 -28.18 -5.82
N ARG A 183 -2.97 -29.47 -6.14
CA ARG A 183 -2.19 -30.52 -5.47
C ARG A 183 -0.75 -30.57 -6.00
N ILE A 184 -0.59 -30.30 -7.28
CA ILE A 184 0.72 -30.16 -7.95
C ILE A 184 0.89 -28.69 -8.30
N PHE A 185 1.94 -28.08 -7.81
CA PHE A 185 2.16 -26.64 -7.91
C PHE A 185 3.45 -26.37 -8.72
N PRO A 186 3.34 -25.84 -9.95
CA PRO A 186 4.51 -25.47 -10.72
C PRO A 186 5.16 -24.22 -10.12
N THR A 187 6.48 -24.25 -9.97
CA THR A 187 7.29 -23.14 -9.49
C THR A 187 8.39 -22.83 -10.48
N VAL A 188 8.70 -21.55 -10.68
CA VAL A 188 9.81 -21.13 -11.55
C VAL A 188 11.12 -21.20 -10.75
N ASN A 189 12.13 -21.94 -11.26
CA ASN A 189 13.42 -22.15 -10.61
C ASN A 189 13.30 -22.57 -9.13
N GLY A 190 12.28 -23.38 -8.79
CA GLY A 190 12.03 -23.83 -7.42
C GLY A 190 11.56 -22.74 -6.47
N ALA A 191 11.17 -21.54 -6.99
CA ALA A 191 10.70 -20.40 -6.21
C ALA A 191 11.65 -19.95 -5.08
N ARG A 192 12.97 -19.95 -5.36
CA ARG A 192 14.04 -19.65 -4.38
C ARG A 192 14.42 -18.18 -4.30
N TYR A 193 13.59 -17.26 -4.78
CA TYR A 193 13.85 -15.83 -4.75
C TYR A 193 13.19 -15.18 -3.56
N ASP A 194 13.93 -14.29 -2.91
CA ASP A 194 13.48 -13.62 -1.70
C ASP A 194 12.46 -12.53 -1.99
N LEU A 195 11.40 -12.56 -1.23
CA LEU A 195 10.39 -11.53 -1.13
C LEU A 195 10.35 -11.02 0.33
N GLN A 196 9.70 -9.89 0.54
CA GLN A 196 9.50 -9.40 1.90
C GLN A 196 8.10 -8.76 2.00
N PRO A 197 7.03 -9.61 2.00
CA PRO A 197 5.66 -9.11 2.06
C PRO A 197 5.40 -8.36 3.36
N VAL A 198 4.71 -7.22 3.28
CA VAL A 198 4.34 -6.41 4.43
C VAL A 198 2.86 -6.54 4.73
N TRP A 199 2.52 -6.78 5.99
CA TRP A 199 1.15 -6.87 6.43
C TRP A 199 0.49 -5.48 6.46
N CYS A 200 -0.73 -5.36 5.93
CA CYS A 200 -1.45 -4.08 5.88
C CYS A 200 -1.71 -3.46 7.26
N LYS A 201 -1.75 -4.25 8.32
CA LYS A 201 -1.86 -3.79 9.71
C LYS A 201 -0.60 -3.07 10.17
N ASP A 202 0.59 -3.58 9.84
CA ASP A 202 1.86 -2.94 10.18
C ASP A 202 2.01 -1.60 9.45
N LEU A 203 1.50 -1.51 8.22
CA LEU A 203 1.47 -0.24 7.49
C LEU A 203 0.56 0.80 8.16
N GLY A 204 -0.61 0.39 8.66
CA GLY A 204 -1.49 1.30 9.39
C GLY A 204 -0.80 1.90 10.63
N TYR A 205 -0.01 1.10 11.34
CA TYR A 205 0.80 1.57 12.45
C TYR A 205 1.93 2.50 11.99
N ALA A 206 2.64 2.13 10.91
CA ALA A 206 3.70 2.97 10.36
C ALA A 206 3.17 4.35 9.94
N PHE A 207 2.02 4.44 9.30
CA PHE A 207 1.42 5.70 8.89
C PHE A 207 1.09 6.60 10.09
N TYR A 208 0.57 6.02 11.17
CA TYR A 208 0.33 6.72 12.42
C TYR A 208 1.64 7.29 13.01
N GLU A 209 2.67 6.46 13.12
CA GLU A 209 3.96 6.84 13.71
C GLU A 209 4.66 7.92 12.87
N VAL A 210 4.64 7.81 11.54
CA VAL A 210 5.25 8.81 10.64
C VAL A 210 4.54 10.15 10.78
N MET A 211 3.21 10.16 10.85
CA MET A 211 2.41 11.37 11.00
C MET A 211 2.64 12.05 12.37
N THR A 212 2.60 11.28 13.45
CA THR A 212 2.73 11.82 14.81
C THR A 212 4.16 12.20 15.18
N LYS A 213 5.16 11.49 14.63
CA LYS A 213 6.59 11.81 14.79
C LYS A 213 7.14 12.69 13.66
N TRP A 214 6.30 13.54 13.09
CA TRP A 214 6.62 14.36 11.92
C TRP A 214 7.95 15.11 11.99
N GLN A 215 8.32 15.63 13.15
CA GLN A 215 9.60 16.35 13.31
C GLN A 215 10.82 15.47 13.03
N VAL A 216 10.72 14.16 13.25
CA VAL A 216 11.79 13.19 12.97
C VAL A 216 11.70 12.66 11.54
N THR A 217 10.49 12.47 11.02
CA THR A 217 10.24 11.75 9.78
C THR A 217 10.19 12.63 8.53
N ARG A 218 10.06 13.95 8.70
CA ARG A 218 9.97 14.91 7.58
C ARG A 218 11.21 14.91 6.69
N ASN A 219 11.02 15.09 5.38
CA ASN A 219 12.06 15.13 4.36
C ASN A 219 12.88 13.83 4.26
N LYS A 220 12.27 12.68 4.50
CA LYS A 220 12.91 11.38 4.43
C LYS A 220 12.13 10.41 3.55
N GLU A 221 12.80 9.35 3.13
CA GLU A 221 12.19 8.22 2.44
C GLU A 221 12.37 6.97 3.30
N TYR A 222 11.29 6.19 3.43
CA TYR A 222 11.31 4.96 4.20
C TYR A 222 10.78 3.80 3.41
N ILE A 223 11.52 2.71 3.39
CA ILE A 223 11.01 1.42 2.96
C ILE A 223 10.24 0.79 4.12
N LEU A 224 9.02 0.35 3.84
CA LEU A 224 8.17 -0.36 4.79
C LEU A 224 8.01 -1.80 4.30
N SER A 225 8.96 -2.64 4.66
CA SER A 225 8.98 -4.08 4.33
C SER A 225 8.44 -4.92 5.49
N GLY A 226 8.16 -6.20 5.23
CA GLY A 226 7.81 -7.16 6.29
C GLY A 226 8.98 -7.51 7.19
N GLY A 227 8.74 -8.34 8.21
CA GLY A 227 9.69 -8.60 9.30
C GLY A 227 11.04 -9.16 8.85
N ALA A 228 11.06 -10.04 7.86
CA ALA A 228 12.28 -10.59 7.28
C ALA A 228 12.08 -10.99 5.82
N PRO A 229 13.17 -11.05 5.02
CA PRO A 229 13.14 -11.72 3.72
C PRO A 229 12.69 -13.17 3.88
N ILE A 230 11.87 -13.65 2.94
CA ILE A 230 11.34 -15.00 2.89
C ILE A 230 11.31 -15.49 1.45
N GLN A 231 11.78 -16.71 1.19
CA GLN A 231 11.71 -17.27 -0.15
C GLN A 231 10.26 -17.51 -0.58
N LEU A 232 9.97 -17.28 -1.85
CA LEU A 232 8.63 -17.52 -2.41
C LEU A 232 8.15 -18.96 -2.14
N ARG A 233 9.06 -19.94 -2.15
CA ARG A 233 8.76 -21.33 -1.79
C ARG A 233 8.29 -21.46 -0.33
N GLU A 234 8.93 -20.77 0.59
CA GLU A 234 8.58 -20.80 2.01
C GLU A 234 7.23 -20.12 2.25
N ILE A 235 6.91 -19.07 1.49
CA ILE A 235 5.56 -18.46 1.48
C ILE A 235 4.52 -19.52 1.13
N PHE A 236 4.72 -20.29 0.06
CA PHE A 236 3.79 -21.36 -0.33
C PHE A 236 3.70 -22.47 0.72
N LEU A 237 4.82 -22.87 1.32
CA LEU A 237 4.84 -23.89 2.37
C LEU A 237 4.11 -23.42 3.63
N GLU A 238 4.29 -22.17 4.05
CA GLU A 238 3.59 -21.63 5.21
C GLU A 238 2.08 -21.50 4.96
N ILE A 239 1.68 -21.07 3.76
CA ILE A 239 0.26 -21.06 3.35
C ILE A 239 -0.32 -22.47 3.37
N ALA A 240 0.37 -23.46 2.79
CA ALA A 240 -0.09 -24.86 2.76
C ALA A 240 -0.25 -25.44 4.17
N LYS A 241 0.73 -25.19 5.05
CA LYS A 241 0.70 -25.59 6.46
C LYS A 241 -0.53 -25.02 7.18
N GLN A 242 -0.81 -23.75 7.03
CA GLN A 242 -1.92 -23.09 7.72
C GLN A 242 -3.29 -23.43 7.12
N LEU A 243 -3.37 -23.73 5.82
CA LEU A 243 -4.56 -24.29 5.18
C LEU A 243 -4.81 -25.75 5.58
N GLY A 244 -3.78 -26.48 6.05
CA GLY A 244 -3.85 -27.90 6.32
C GLY A 244 -3.83 -28.75 5.06
N VAL A 245 -3.23 -28.28 3.95
CA VAL A 245 -3.15 -29.00 2.68
C VAL A 245 -1.72 -29.45 2.38
N LYS A 246 -1.61 -30.54 1.60
CA LYS A 246 -0.34 -31.05 1.10
C LYS A 246 -0.23 -30.73 -0.40
N ASN A 247 0.86 -30.07 -0.78
CA ASN A 247 1.16 -29.74 -2.17
C ASN A 247 2.52 -30.29 -2.57
N THR A 248 2.63 -30.76 -3.80
CA THR A 248 3.90 -31.15 -4.42
C THR A 248 4.37 -30.04 -5.34
N PHE A 249 5.55 -29.47 -5.08
CA PHE A 249 6.12 -28.40 -5.89
C PHE A 249 7.01 -28.99 -6.97
N ILE A 250 6.68 -28.68 -8.24
CA ILE A 250 7.48 -29.09 -9.40
C ILE A 250 8.22 -27.86 -9.93
N SER A 251 9.56 -27.95 -9.98
CA SER A 251 10.39 -26.87 -10.52
C SER A 251 10.36 -26.84 -12.03
N CYS A 252 10.01 -25.71 -12.61
CA CYS A 252 10.09 -25.41 -14.04
C CYS A 252 11.24 -24.44 -14.27
N PRO A 253 12.17 -24.70 -15.19
CA PRO A 253 13.21 -23.75 -15.56
C PRO A 253 12.63 -22.44 -16.06
N PHE A 254 13.29 -21.32 -15.74
CA PHE A 254 12.79 -19.97 -16.08
C PHE A 254 12.52 -19.80 -17.59
N TRP A 255 13.43 -20.28 -18.45
CA TRP A 255 13.26 -20.16 -19.90
C TRP A 255 11.99 -20.87 -20.39
N LEU A 256 11.65 -22.05 -19.81
CA LEU A 256 10.47 -22.81 -20.17
C LEU A 256 9.18 -22.10 -19.67
N ALA A 257 9.23 -21.50 -18.48
CA ALA A 257 8.11 -20.68 -17.97
C ALA A 257 7.88 -19.45 -18.85
N CYS A 258 8.95 -18.77 -19.31
CA CYS A 258 8.87 -17.65 -20.24
C CYS A 258 8.29 -18.07 -21.60
N PHE A 259 8.75 -19.22 -22.14
CA PHE A 259 8.23 -19.77 -23.38
C PHE A 259 6.72 -20.09 -23.26
N GLY A 260 6.31 -20.75 -22.16
CA GLY A 260 4.90 -21.02 -21.90
C GLY A 260 4.05 -19.74 -21.79
N ALA A 261 4.55 -18.71 -21.12
CA ALA A 261 3.87 -17.42 -21.05
C ALA A 261 3.73 -16.75 -22.43
N TRP A 262 4.75 -16.87 -23.27
CA TRP A 262 4.73 -16.37 -24.64
C TRP A 262 3.72 -17.14 -25.52
N CYS A 263 3.66 -18.48 -25.40
CA CYS A 263 2.67 -19.28 -26.09
C CYS A 263 1.23 -18.91 -25.69
N ILE A 264 0.97 -18.70 -24.41
CA ILE A 264 -0.35 -18.24 -23.92
C ILE A 264 -0.69 -16.86 -24.50
N TYR A 265 0.26 -15.93 -24.52
CA TYR A 265 0.08 -14.61 -25.10
C TYR A 265 -0.34 -14.70 -26.57
N LEU A 266 0.34 -15.51 -27.38
CA LEU A 266 0.01 -15.73 -28.78
C LEU A 266 -1.35 -16.44 -28.96
N ALA A 267 -1.59 -17.52 -28.24
CA ALA A 267 -2.83 -18.29 -28.35
C ALA A 267 -4.07 -17.46 -27.96
N THR A 268 -3.90 -16.47 -27.07
CA THR A 268 -4.98 -15.58 -26.65
C THR A 268 -5.02 -14.26 -27.44
N LEU A 269 -4.23 -14.13 -28.49
CA LEU A 269 -4.10 -12.91 -29.28
C LEU A 269 -3.82 -11.67 -28.40
N GLY A 270 -2.94 -11.83 -27.40
CA GLY A 270 -2.58 -10.77 -26.47
C GLY A 270 -3.58 -10.46 -25.34
N LYS A 271 -4.72 -11.17 -25.27
CA LYS A 271 -5.73 -10.94 -24.22
C LYS A 271 -5.22 -11.34 -22.82
N ILE A 272 -4.35 -12.34 -22.75
CA ILE A 272 -3.76 -12.83 -21.49
C ILE A 272 -2.24 -12.71 -21.60
N ASP A 273 -1.65 -11.83 -20.78
CA ASP A 273 -0.21 -11.63 -20.71
C ASP A 273 0.32 -12.00 -19.32
N PHE A 274 1.06 -13.10 -19.24
CA PHE A 274 1.75 -13.55 -18.05
C PHE A 274 3.25 -13.28 -18.07
N ARG A 275 3.81 -12.68 -19.12
CA ARG A 275 5.26 -12.51 -19.30
C ARG A 275 5.88 -11.70 -18.16
N GLU A 276 5.31 -10.52 -17.83
CA GLU A 276 5.76 -9.72 -16.69
C GLU A 276 5.66 -10.52 -15.38
N LYS A 277 4.55 -11.23 -15.17
CA LYS A 277 4.35 -12.01 -13.94
C LYS A 277 5.41 -13.09 -13.76
N VAL A 278 5.73 -13.83 -14.83
CA VAL A 278 6.79 -14.88 -14.81
C VAL A 278 8.16 -14.27 -14.53
N GLN A 279 8.52 -13.17 -15.20
CA GLN A 279 9.79 -12.47 -14.97
C GLN A 279 9.91 -11.98 -13.53
N ARG A 280 8.83 -11.46 -12.96
CA ARG A 280 8.81 -11.00 -11.57
C ARG A 280 8.86 -12.10 -10.52
N LEU A 281 8.57 -13.37 -10.89
CA LEU A 281 8.74 -14.50 -9.97
C LEU A 281 10.19 -14.80 -9.65
N VAL A 282 11.12 -14.43 -10.55
CA VAL A 282 12.56 -14.64 -10.38
C VAL A 282 13.30 -13.37 -9.93
N GLU A 283 12.59 -12.29 -9.67
CA GLU A 283 13.16 -11.03 -9.21
C GLU A 283 13.18 -10.99 -7.68
N PRO A 284 14.37 -10.93 -7.04
CA PRO A 284 14.45 -10.68 -5.59
C PRO A 284 13.84 -9.32 -5.24
N ARG A 285 12.99 -9.28 -4.22
CA ARG A 285 12.30 -8.06 -3.77
C ARG A 285 12.26 -8.00 -2.25
N ALA A 286 13.44 -8.10 -1.67
CA ALA A 286 13.70 -7.90 -0.25
C ALA A 286 14.43 -6.56 -0.07
N TYR A 287 13.99 -5.77 0.90
CA TYR A 287 14.50 -4.43 1.15
C TYR A 287 14.54 -4.18 2.64
N GLY A 288 15.62 -3.60 3.14
CA GLY A 288 15.76 -3.25 4.56
C GLY A 288 14.82 -2.10 4.97
N HIS A 289 14.43 -2.11 6.24
CA HIS A 289 13.61 -1.08 6.86
C HIS A 289 14.28 -0.42 8.08
N GLU A 290 15.61 -0.47 8.14
CA GLU A 290 16.41 -0.04 9.29
C GLU A 290 16.20 1.44 9.62
N ALA A 291 16.05 2.29 8.60
CA ALA A 291 15.78 3.70 8.79
C ALA A 291 14.41 3.92 9.47
N ALA A 292 13.39 3.18 9.07
CA ALA A 292 12.06 3.24 9.68
C ALA A 292 12.08 2.72 11.13
N ALA A 293 12.80 1.62 11.39
CA ALA A 293 12.98 1.07 12.73
C ALA A 293 13.68 2.08 13.66
N LYS A 294 14.75 2.72 13.17
CA LYS A 294 15.52 3.70 13.93
C LYS A 294 14.71 4.96 14.26
N ASP A 295 14.04 5.53 13.28
CA ASP A 295 13.45 6.87 13.39
C ASP A 295 12.10 6.86 14.11
N PHE A 296 11.28 5.83 13.91
CA PHE A 296 9.95 5.80 14.54
C PHE A 296 9.56 4.46 15.16
N GLY A 297 10.50 3.51 15.25
CA GLY A 297 10.26 2.23 15.95
C GLY A 297 9.47 1.22 15.11
N TYR A 298 9.61 1.27 13.77
CA TYR A 298 8.94 0.31 12.89
C TYR A 298 9.42 -1.11 13.15
N ALA A 299 8.50 -1.99 13.58
CA ALA A 299 8.78 -3.39 13.94
C ALA A 299 7.67 -4.28 13.35
N PRO A 300 7.73 -4.59 12.04
CA PRO A 300 6.69 -5.36 11.37
C PRO A 300 6.67 -6.82 11.85
N ALA A 301 5.47 -7.39 11.91
CA ALA A 301 5.26 -8.76 12.32
C ALA A 301 5.89 -9.78 11.34
N PRO A 302 6.33 -10.96 11.83
CA PRO A 302 6.71 -12.07 10.97
C PRO A 302 5.59 -12.50 10.04
N PHE A 303 5.93 -12.93 8.81
CA PHE A 303 4.95 -13.33 7.79
C PHE A 303 3.93 -14.36 8.30
N ALA A 304 4.39 -15.35 9.07
CA ALA A 304 3.55 -16.42 9.62
C ALA A 304 2.40 -15.91 10.52
N ILE A 305 2.55 -14.74 11.14
CA ILE A 305 1.50 -14.13 11.97
C ILE A 305 0.45 -13.49 11.10
N GLY A 306 0.83 -12.60 10.18
CA GLY A 306 -0.12 -11.88 9.34
C GLY A 306 -0.86 -12.78 8.36
N ILE A 307 -0.18 -13.80 7.80
CA ILE A 307 -0.82 -14.75 6.88
C ILE A 307 -1.88 -15.61 7.55
N ARG A 308 -1.76 -15.87 8.87
CA ARG A 308 -2.78 -16.60 9.62
C ARG A 308 -4.12 -15.87 9.59
N GLU A 309 -4.12 -14.58 9.91
CA GLU A 309 -5.35 -13.77 9.86
C GLU A 309 -5.98 -13.79 8.46
N GLU A 310 -5.18 -13.65 7.40
CA GLU A 310 -5.70 -13.66 6.03
C GLU A 310 -6.26 -15.03 5.61
N ILE A 311 -5.65 -16.12 6.06
CA ILE A 311 -6.16 -17.47 5.82
C ILE A 311 -7.45 -17.74 6.61
N GLU A 312 -7.58 -17.23 7.82
CA GLU A 312 -8.82 -17.31 8.59
C GLU A 312 -9.96 -16.57 7.88
N MET A 313 -9.71 -15.38 7.34
CA MET A 313 -10.65 -14.65 6.50
C MET A 313 -11.04 -15.45 5.25
N TYR A 314 -10.06 -16.07 4.57
CA TYR A 314 -10.31 -16.91 3.40
C TYR A 314 -11.17 -18.14 3.72
N LYS A 315 -10.91 -18.80 4.85
CA LYS A 315 -11.73 -19.93 5.31
C LYS A 315 -13.16 -19.51 5.65
N ALA A 316 -13.33 -18.31 6.20
CA ALA A 316 -14.65 -17.75 6.51
C ALA A 316 -15.47 -17.42 5.25
N GLU A 317 -14.82 -16.89 4.18
CA GLU A 317 -15.47 -16.64 2.89
C GLU A 317 -15.94 -17.92 2.17
N LYS A 318 -15.35 -19.08 2.50
CA LYS A 318 -15.68 -20.37 1.89
C LYS A 318 -16.83 -21.12 2.58
N ARG A 319 -17.17 -20.74 3.79
CA ARG A 319 -18.27 -21.32 4.56
C ARG A 319 -19.60 -20.67 4.19
#